data_6af15ce10204f30f3f15ce6bce7296b2
#
_entry.id   6af15ce10204f30f3f15ce6bce7296b2
#
_cell.length_a   1.000
_cell.length_b   1.000
_cell.length_c   1.000
_cell.angle_alpha   90.00
_cell.angle_beta   90.00
_cell.angle_gamma   90.00
#
_symmetry.space_group_name_H-M   'P 1'
#
loop_
_entity.id
_entity.type
_entity.pdbx_description
1 polymer ?
#
loop_
_entity_poly.entity_id
_entity_poly.type
_entity_poly.pdbx_seq_one_letter_code
_entity_poly.pdbx_strand_id
1 'polypeptide(L)'
;MSMHGKFFPSLIGILLFFWSMPFLMADIVVRFPTENTALLDNRPQDFYMYVDRNFEGKKSQPWEAGAYGFTRTLVRTQAGPVAVKFHEGIDIKPLRRDASGTPLDDVHPVAGGTVVHASANPTHSNYGRYVVIEHQLADGPLYSLYAHLASVSCKEGDRVGTGNVIGKLGYSGVGLNKTRAHVHLELCLKLQDDFENWYSSLKLGTPNRHGAYNGLNLAGFDPAPALMQCKDGAEFSLSRHISSLPVQYVVRAPSTGSLPNLVKRYPFLLKPGPANPKSWEISFTGTGVPVSVTPSDQPCTEPSVIRAVPHPFSQLYRTCNRVSGSS
;
A
#
# COMPACT_ATOMS: atom_id res chain seq x y z
N MET A 1 -2.34 83.12 25.83
CA MET A 1 -3.28 82.02 25.50
C MET A 1 -2.61 81.12 24.53
N SER A 2 -2.08 80.00 25.00
CA SER A 2 -1.32 78.99 24.23
C SER A 2 -2.22 77.77 23.97
N MET A 3 -2.48 77.50 22.71
CA MET A 3 -3.21 76.26 22.30
C MET A 3 -2.19 75.22 21.85
N HIS A 4 -2.08 74.19 22.63
CA HIS A 4 -1.29 72.98 22.30
C HIS A 4 -2.12 72.05 21.43
N GLY A 5 -1.73 71.87 20.16
CA GLY A 5 -2.25 70.82 19.27
C GLY A 5 -1.56 69.49 19.53
N LYS A 6 -2.32 68.48 19.88
CA LYS A 6 -1.83 67.11 20.01
C LYS A 6 -1.88 66.38 18.64
N PHE A 7 -0.73 66.02 18.14
CA PHE A 7 -0.62 65.06 16.98
C PHE A 7 -0.81 63.65 17.45
N PHE A 8 -1.77 62.94 16.85
CA PHE A 8 -1.90 61.47 16.94
C PHE A 8 -1.24 60.87 15.71
N PRO A 9 -0.34 59.87 15.86
CA PRO A 9 0.15 59.12 14.73
C PRO A 9 -0.85 58.02 14.36
N SER A 10 -1.32 58.02 13.10
CA SER A 10 -2.09 56.94 12.49
C SER A 10 -1.18 55.71 12.31
N LEU A 11 -1.49 54.62 13.03
CA LEU A 11 -0.95 53.31 12.75
C LEU A 11 -1.64 52.76 11.49
N ILE A 12 -0.95 52.73 10.36
CA ILE A 12 -1.36 51.98 9.17
C ILE A 12 -0.96 50.52 9.43
N GLY A 13 -1.96 49.70 9.78
CA GLY A 13 -1.82 48.26 9.89
C GLY A 13 -1.70 47.66 8.48
N ILE A 14 -0.53 47.17 8.10
CA ILE A 14 -0.34 46.36 6.88
C ILE A 14 -0.90 44.97 7.16
N LEU A 15 -2.12 44.69 6.66
CA LEU A 15 -2.66 43.35 6.59
C LEU A 15 -1.87 42.54 5.51
N LEU A 16 -0.94 41.74 5.93
CA LEU A 16 -0.34 40.73 5.07
C LEU A 16 -1.36 39.60 4.82
N PHE A 17 -2.04 39.66 3.69
CA PHE A 17 -2.80 38.54 3.15
C PHE A 17 -1.80 37.44 2.73
N PHE A 18 -1.62 36.42 3.57
CA PHE A 18 -1.04 35.15 3.13
C PHE A 18 -2.02 34.49 2.17
N TRP A 19 -1.83 34.71 0.89
CA TRP A 19 -2.47 33.93 -0.16
C TRP A 19 -1.85 32.56 -0.09
N SER A 20 -2.56 31.61 0.55
CA SER A 20 -2.23 30.20 0.42
C SER A 20 -2.51 29.81 -1.03
N MET A 21 -1.47 29.83 -1.88
CA MET A 21 -1.56 29.19 -3.19
C MET A 21 -1.98 27.74 -2.97
N PRO A 22 -3.07 27.26 -3.61
CA PRO A 22 -3.35 25.83 -3.62
C PRO A 22 -2.12 25.15 -4.24
N PHE A 23 -1.48 24.28 -3.49
CA PHE A 23 -0.49 23.38 -4.05
C PHE A 23 -1.22 22.62 -5.17
N LEU A 24 -0.84 22.88 -6.41
CA LEU A 24 -1.27 22.08 -7.54
C LEU A 24 -0.66 20.70 -7.28
N MET A 25 -1.47 19.76 -6.79
CA MET A 25 -1.06 18.39 -6.61
C MET A 25 -0.89 17.79 -8.01
N ALA A 26 0.36 17.51 -8.38
CA ALA A 26 0.71 16.90 -9.66
C ALA A 26 0.74 15.37 -9.51
N ASP A 27 0.52 14.69 -10.60
CA ASP A 27 0.88 13.28 -10.72
C ASP A 27 2.39 13.11 -10.45
N ILE A 28 2.82 11.96 -9.97
CA ILE A 28 4.20 11.71 -9.56
C ILE A 28 4.92 10.79 -10.53
N VAL A 29 6.23 10.99 -10.71
CA VAL A 29 7.09 10.01 -11.36
C VAL A 29 7.56 9.01 -10.29
N VAL A 30 7.08 7.78 -10.39
CA VAL A 30 7.48 6.68 -9.49
C VAL A 30 8.87 6.18 -9.90
N ARG A 31 9.79 6.01 -8.93
CA ARG A 31 11.17 5.57 -9.13
C ARG A 31 11.42 4.21 -8.49
N PHE A 32 12.42 3.49 -8.99
CA PHE A 32 12.87 2.27 -8.31
C PHE A 32 13.41 2.62 -6.91
N PRO A 33 13.08 1.82 -5.88
CA PRO A 33 13.50 2.12 -4.51
C PRO A 33 14.95 1.70 -4.21
N THR A 34 15.62 1.01 -5.13
CA THR A 34 17.02 0.60 -5.06
C THR A 34 17.69 0.80 -6.41
N GLU A 35 19.00 0.60 -6.48
CA GLU A 35 19.75 0.62 -7.73
C GLU A 35 19.40 -0.56 -8.68
N ASN A 36 18.70 -1.59 -8.19
CA ASN A 36 18.28 -2.71 -9.02
C ASN A 36 17.11 -2.30 -9.94
N THR A 37 17.43 -2.09 -11.21
CA THR A 37 16.49 -1.73 -12.28
C THR A 37 16.39 -2.81 -13.36
N ALA A 38 16.79 -4.05 -13.07
CA ALA A 38 16.85 -5.15 -14.04
C ALA A 38 15.52 -5.43 -14.75
N LEU A 39 14.40 -5.00 -14.16
CA LEU A 39 13.08 -5.09 -14.77
C LEU A 39 12.98 -4.26 -16.06
N LEU A 40 13.66 -3.10 -16.12
CA LEU A 40 13.70 -2.24 -17.32
C LEU A 40 14.42 -2.92 -18.51
N ASP A 41 15.32 -3.84 -18.21
CA ASP A 41 16.08 -4.61 -19.21
C ASP A 41 15.44 -5.96 -19.55
N ASN A 42 14.17 -6.16 -19.14
CA ASN A 42 13.45 -7.43 -19.28
C ASN A 42 14.21 -8.62 -18.65
N ARG A 43 14.82 -8.40 -17.48
CA ARG A 43 15.52 -9.42 -16.69
C ARG A 43 14.84 -9.63 -15.33
N PRO A 44 13.55 -10.09 -15.29
CA PRO A 44 12.78 -10.19 -14.06
C PRO A 44 13.40 -11.18 -13.06
N GLN A 45 14.08 -12.23 -13.52
CA GLN A 45 14.79 -13.19 -12.66
C GLN A 45 15.97 -12.56 -11.91
N ASP A 46 16.54 -11.44 -12.38
CA ASP A 46 17.59 -10.69 -11.70
C ASP A 46 17.02 -9.62 -10.77
N PHE A 47 15.76 -9.29 -10.94
CA PHE A 47 15.04 -8.30 -10.16
C PHE A 47 14.30 -8.92 -8.97
N TYR A 48 13.47 -9.95 -9.20
CA TYR A 48 12.62 -10.55 -8.18
C TYR A 48 13.35 -11.55 -7.30
N MET A 49 13.16 -11.47 -5.98
CA MET A 49 13.68 -12.45 -5.04
C MET A 49 12.81 -13.72 -5.04
N TYR A 50 13.46 -14.87 -5.15
CA TYR A 50 12.78 -16.17 -5.07
C TYR A 50 12.24 -16.47 -3.67
N VAL A 51 11.36 -17.48 -3.58
CA VAL A 51 10.91 -18.08 -2.32
C VAL A 51 11.35 -19.53 -2.27
N ASP A 52 11.90 -19.96 -1.13
CA ASP A 52 12.10 -21.38 -0.88
C ASP A 52 10.73 -22.06 -0.69
N ARG A 53 10.39 -22.95 -1.61
CA ARG A 53 9.15 -23.70 -1.58
C ARG A 53 9.48 -25.18 -1.36
N ASN A 54 8.77 -25.79 -0.43
CA ASN A 54 8.73 -27.23 -0.27
C ASN A 54 7.25 -27.65 -0.16
N PHE A 55 6.76 -28.40 -1.14
CA PHE A 55 5.42 -28.95 -1.13
C PHE A 55 5.48 -30.44 -1.43
N GLU A 56 5.05 -31.27 -0.48
CA GLU A 56 5.06 -32.73 -0.58
C GLU A 56 6.44 -33.31 -0.97
N GLY A 57 7.50 -32.77 -0.34
CA GLY A 57 8.88 -33.18 -0.59
C GLY A 57 9.54 -32.60 -1.84
N LYS A 58 8.80 -31.95 -2.72
CA LYS A 58 9.35 -31.27 -3.89
C LYS A 58 9.82 -29.86 -3.52
N LYS A 59 11.12 -29.65 -3.60
CA LYS A 59 11.76 -28.34 -3.36
C LYS A 59 11.86 -27.53 -4.64
N SER A 60 11.62 -26.22 -4.59
CA SER A 60 11.80 -25.30 -5.71
C SER A 60 12.10 -23.89 -5.21
N GLN A 61 12.67 -23.05 -6.08
CA GLN A 61 13.02 -21.64 -5.82
C GLN A 61 12.52 -20.76 -6.96
N PRO A 62 11.18 -20.65 -7.17
CA PRO A 62 10.64 -19.82 -8.24
C PRO A 62 10.95 -18.35 -7.96
N TRP A 63 11.63 -17.68 -8.90
CA TRP A 63 11.88 -16.23 -8.82
C TRP A 63 10.57 -15.43 -8.98
N GLU A 64 9.60 -15.97 -9.70
CA GLU A 64 8.26 -15.39 -9.89
C GLU A 64 7.55 -15.15 -8.54
N ALA A 65 7.97 -15.87 -7.50
CA ALA A 65 7.43 -15.68 -6.16
C ALA A 65 7.74 -14.30 -5.56
N GLY A 66 8.69 -13.57 -6.12
CA GLY A 66 8.95 -12.16 -5.80
C GLY A 66 8.01 -11.19 -6.50
N ALA A 67 7.25 -11.61 -7.49
CA ALA A 67 6.27 -10.77 -8.16
C ALA A 67 4.96 -10.64 -7.37
N TYR A 68 4.23 -9.56 -7.61
CA TYR A 68 2.89 -9.33 -7.05
C TYR A 68 1.90 -10.43 -7.46
N GLY A 69 1.00 -10.78 -6.56
CA GLY A 69 -0.07 -11.74 -6.81
C GLY A 69 0.38 -13.21 -6.82
N PHE A 70 1.69 -13.50 -6.70
CA PHE A 70 2.16 -14.87 -6.66
C PHE A 70 1.62 -15.62 -5.45
N THR A 71 1.01 -16.77 -5.69
CA THR A 71 0.37 -17.56 -4.64
C THR A 71 1.40 -18.38 -3.84
N ARG A 72 1.31 -18.28 -2.51
CA ARG A 72 2.26 -18.90 -1.56
C ARG A 72 1.54 -19.87 -0.63
N THR A 73 2.32 -20.71 0.05
CA THR A 73 1.83 -21.63 1.11
C THR A 73 0.74 -22.58 0.60
N LEU A 74 1.17 -23.61 -0.12
CA LEU A 74 0.29 -24.66 -0.60
C LEU A 74 -0.15 -25.57 0.56
N VAL A 75 -1.45 -25.88 0.59
CA VAL A 75 -2.07 -26.83 1.52
C VAL A 75 -2.81 -27.88 0.70
N ARG A 76 -2.66 -29.15 1.07
CA ARG A 76 -3.41 -30.25 0.44
C ARG A 76 -4.84 -30.26 0.99
N THR A 77 -5.82 -30.25 0.09
CA THR A 77 -7.24 -30.47 0.40
C THR A 77 -7.74 -31.69 -0.35
N GLN A 78 -8.98 -32.13 -0.05
CA GLN A 78 -9.64 -33.21 -0.79
C GLN A 78 -9.83 -32.86 -2.28
N ALA A 79 -10.02 -31.59 -2.61
CA ALA A 79 -10.17 -31.10 -3.98
C ALA A 79 -8.84 -30.84 -4.70
N GLY A 80 -7.70 -31.11 -4.05
CA GLY A 80 -6.36 -30.85 -4.59
C GLY A 80 -5.56 -29.82 -3.79
N PRO A 81 -4.39 -29.39 -4.28
CA PRO A 81 -3.59 -28.37 -3.62
C PRO A 81 -4.26 -26.99 -3.77
N VAL A 82 -4.31 -26.26 -2.66
CA VAL A 82 -4.81 -24.88 -2.60
C VAL A 82 -3.70 -24.02 -1.99
N ALA A 83 -3.42 -22.88 -2.61
CA ALA A 83 -2.53 -21.89 -2.02
C ALA A 83 -3.32 -21.00 -1.05
N VAL A 84 -2.84 -20.73 0.16
CA VAL A 84 -3.57 -20.01 1.21
C VAL A 84 -3.03 -18.60 1.48
N LYS A 85 -2.09 -18.13 0.67
CA LYS A 85 -1.52 -16.78 0.71
C LYS A 85 -1.15 -16.33 -0.69
N PHE A 86 -1.17 -15.03 -0.92
CA PHE A 86 -0.57 -14.42 -2.10
C PHE A 86 0.39 -13.31 -1.69
N HIS A 87 1.25 -12.88 -2.61
CA HIS A 87 2.22 -11.83 -2.40
C HIS A 87 1.57 -10.46 -2.65
N GLU A 88 1.53 -9.60 -1.64
CA GLU A 88 0.84 -8.31 -1.65
C GLU A 88 1.67 -7.17 -2.23
N GLY A 89 2.95 -7.41 -2.51
CA GLY A 89 3.90 -6.47 -3.08
C GLY A 89 4.88 -7.15 -4.01
N ILE A 90 6.06 -6.57 -4.16
CA ILE A 90 7.18 -7.15 -4.91
C ILE A 90 8.42 -7.24 -4.02
N ASP A 91 9.20 -8.31 -4.19
CA ASP A 91 10.44 -8.56 -3.46
C ASP A 91 11.63 -8.27 -4.38
N ILE A 92 12.38 -7.20 -4.12
CA ILE A 92 13.49 -6.74 -4.98
C ILE A 92 14.82 -7.22 -4.42
N LYS A 93 15.59 -7.96 -5.24
CA LYS A 93 16.92 -8.47 -4.89
C LYS A 93 17.94 -7.34 -4.66
N PRO A 94 18.90 -7.53 -3.72
CA PRO A 94 20.07 -6.65 -3.64
C PRO A 94 20.97 -6.87 -4.86
N LEU A 95 21.62 -5.80 -5.30
CA LEU A 95 22.69 -5.85 -6.29
C LEU A 95 24.04 -6.15 -5.66
N ARG A 96 24.28 -5.63 -4.46
CA ARG A 96 25.60 -5.66 -3.81
C ARG A 96 25.54 -6.42 -2.51
N ARG A 97 26.59 -7.22 -2.27
CA ARG A 97 26.80 -7.91 -1.00
C ARG A 97 28.27 -7.80 -0.60
N ASP A 98 28.54 -7.76 0.70
CA ASP A 98 29.90 -7.86 1.23
C ASP A 98 30.43 -9.29 1.15
N ALA A 99 31.70 -9.48 1.56
CA ALA A 99 32.34 -10.80 1.58
C ALA A 99 31.62 -11.82 2.48
N SER A 100 30.84 -11.38 3.44
CA SER A 100 30.00 -12.23 4.31
C SER A 100 28.64 -12.57 3.71
N GLY A 101 28.29 -11.98 2.55
CA GLY A 101 27.00 -12.11 1.89
C GLY A 101 25.93 -11.16 2.44
N THR A 102 26.29 -10.17 3.26
CA THR A 102 25.34 -9.15 3.77
C THR A 102 25.01 -8.15 2.67
N PRO A 103 23.73 -7.81 2.43
CA PRO A 103 23.35 -6.82 1.43
C PRO A 103 23.84 -5.42 1.81
N LEU A 104 24.25 -4.62 0.81
CA LEU A 104 24.82 -3.29 0.98
C LEU A 104 23.94 -2.18 0.40
N ASP A 105 22.85 -2.54 -0.28
CA ASP A 105 22.02 -1.61 -1.04
C ASP A 105 21.26 -0.66 -0.12
N ASP A 106 21.22 0.62 -0.53
CA ASP A 106 20.36 1.62 0.07
C ASP A 106 18.93 1.46 -0.42
N VAL A 107 17.96 1.88 0.42
CA VAL A 107 16.55 1.94 0.06
C VAL A 107 16.11 3.40 0.07
N HIS A 108 15.46 3.81 -1.01
CA HIS A 108 14.98 5.16 -1.29
C HIS A 108 13.47 5.19 -1.43
N PRO A 109 12.80 6.33 -1.17
CA PRO A 109 11.40 6.51 -1.52
C PRO A 109 11.17 6.39 -3.03
N VAL A 110 10.07 5.76 -3.42
CA VAL A 110 9.65 5.70 -4.84
C VAL A 110 9.24 7.07 -5.38
N ALA A 111 8.87 8.00 -4.51
CA ALA A 111 8.51 9.39 -4.83
C ALA A 111 8.66 10.26 -3.57
N GLY A 112 8.55 11.59 -3.73
CA GLY A 112 8.49 12.52 -2.61
C GLY A 112 7.25 12.29 -1.75
N GLY A 113 7.39 12.41 -0.42
CA GLY A 113 6.27 12.19 0.51
C GLY A 113 6.63 12.46 1.96
N THR A 114 5.73 12.06 2.86
CA THR A 114 5.90 12.16 4.31
C THR A 114 5.94 10.76 4.92
N VAL A 115 6.93 10.48 5.75
CA VAL A 115 6.99 9.23 6.53
C VAL A 115 5.85 9.23 7.53
N VAL A 116 4.91 8.31 7.38
CA VAL A 116 3.71 8.20 8.25
C VAL A 116 3.81 7.03 9.22
N HIS A 117 4.75 6.12 9.01
CA HIS A 117 5.09 5.05 9.95
C HIS A 117 6.54 4.60 9.75
N ALA A 118 7.25 4.37 10.85
CA ALA A 118 8.62 3.87 10.85
C ALA A 118 8.83 2.90 12.02
N SER A 119 8.91 1.59 11.71
CA SER A 119 9.16 0.54 12.70
C SER A 119 10.60 0.07 12.65
N ALA A 120 11.36 0.35 13.71
CA ALA A 120 12.74 -0.15 13.87
C ALA A 120 12.81 -1.53 14.52
N ASN A 121 11.70 -2.12 14.96
CA ASN A 121 11.67 -3.42 15.63
C ASN A 121 11.58 -4.56 14.61
N PRO A 122 12.57 -5.50 14.58
CA PRO A 122 12.60 -6.58 13.60
C PRO A 122 11.59 -7.71 13.84
N THR A 123 10.89 -7.73 14.98
CA THR A 123 10.08 -8.87 15.42
C THR A 123 8.59 -8.57 15.62
N HIS A 124 8.17 -7.31 15.40
CA HIS A 124 6.76 -6.91 15.62
C HIS A 124 5.80 -7.53 14.60
N SER A 125 6.28 -7.86 13.41
CA SER A 125 5.49 -8.49 12.34
C SER A 125 6.39 -9.21 11.34
N ASN A 126 5.76 -9.85 10.34
CA ASN A 126 6.48 -10.43 9.20
C ASN A 126 7.24 -9.38 8.39
N TYR A 127 6.81 -8.12 8.39
CA TYR A 127 7.55 -7.04 7.73
C TYR A 127 8.92 -6.74 8.37
N GLY A 128 9.11 -7.14 9.65
CA GLY A 128 10.31 -6.77 10.39
C GLY A 128 10.42 -5.25 10.56
N ARG A 129 11.59 -4.69 10.24
CA ARG A 129 11.76 -3.24 10.14
C ARG A 129 11.16 -2.76 8.84
N TYR A 130 10.28 -1.75 8.92
CA TYR A 130 9.63 -1.21 7.73
C TYR A 130 9.25 0.25 7.89
N VAL A 131 9.07 0.90 6.74
CA VAL A 131 8.69 2.31 6.61
C VAL A 131 7.46 2.40 5.72
N VAL A 132 6.52 3.29 6.07
CA VAL A 132 5.41 3.67 5.19
C VAL A 132 5.50 5.16 4.91
N ILE A 133 5.40 5.53 3.63
CA ILE A 133 5.43 6.90 3.15
C ILE A 133 4.10 7.23 2.48
N GLU A 134 3.52 8.35 2.85
CA GLU A 134 2.34 8.91 2.19
C GLU A 134 2.78 9.90 1.12
N HIS A 135 2.33 9.67 -0.10
CA HIS A 135 2.51 10.55 -1.27
C HIS A 135 1.19 11.22 -1.59
N GLN A 136 1.16 12.55 -1.60
CA GLN A 136 -0.04 13.34 -1.91
C GLN A 136 -0.14 13.53 -3.43
N LEU A 137 -1.10 12.84 -4.07
CA LEU A 137 -1.43 12.99 -5.48
C LEU A 137 -2.71 13.81 -5.65
N ALA A 138 -2.95 14.29 -6.87
CA ALA A 138 -4.13 15.10 -7.18
C ALA A 138 -5.46 14.38 -6.91
N ASP A 139 -5.48 13.06 -7.09
CA ASP A 139 -6.66 12.19 -6.98
C ASP A 139 -6.73 11.38 -5.67
N GLY A 140 -5.81 11.65 -4.72
CA GLY A 140 -5.81 11.07 -3.39
C GLY A 140 -4.44 10.54 -2.96
N PRO A 141 -4.26 10.19 -1.67
CA PRO A 141 -2.97 9.75 -1.16
C PRO A 141 -2.63 8.33 -1.65
N LEU A 142 -1.39 8.17 -2.13
CA LEU A 142 -0.77 6.87 -2.38
C LEU A 142 0.15 6.54 -1.20
N TYR A 143 0.16 5.30 -0.75
CA TYR A 143 1.07 4.82 0.28
C TYR A 143 2.08 3.85 -0.32
N SER A 144 3.36 4.03 0.01
CA SER A 144 4.41 3.06 -0.29
C SER A 144 4.95 2.46 0.99
N LEU A 145 5.12 1.14 1.02
CA LEU A 145 5.64 0.39 2.15
C LEU A 145 6.93 -0.33 1.75
N TYR A 146 7.97 -0.18 2.59
CA TYR A 146 9.30 -0.77 2.39
C TYR A 146 9.63 -1.64 3.58
N ALA A 147 9.66 -2.96 3.41
CA ALA A 147 9.83 -3.90 4.51
C ALA A 147 11.14 -4.70 4.43
N HIS A 148 11.38 -5.49 5.47
CA HIS A 148 12.55 -6.34 5.68
C HIS A 148 13.88 -5.59 5.80
N LEU A 149 13.83 -4.31 6.16
CA LEU A 149 15.01 -3.44 6.24
C LEU A 149 16.03 -3.95 7.29
N ALA A 150 17.32 -3.78 6.99
CA ALA A 150 18.40 -3.99 7.95
C ALA A 150 18.47 -2.84 8.97
N SER A 151 18.17 -1.62 8.53
CA SER A 151 18.09 -0.42 9.37
C SER A 151 17.05 0.53 8.82
N VAL A 152 16.49 1.38 9.69
CA VAL A 152 15.60 2.49 9.34
C VAL A 152 16.35 3.78 9.63
N SER A 153 16.40 4.71 8.66
CA SER A 153 17.16 5.97 8.71
C SER A 153 16.27 7.21 8.76
N CYS A 154 14.97 7.04 8.93
CA CYS A 154 13.98 8.10 9.02
C CYS A 154 13.00 7.86 10.18
N LYS A 155 12.19 8.84 10.50
CA LYS A 155 11.16 8.78 11.55
C LYS A 155 9.84 9.36 11.05
N GLU A 156 8.76 9.06 11.74
CA GLU A 156 7.43 9.63 11.47
C GLU A 156 7.46 11.15 11.47
N GLY A 157 6.83 11.76 10.47
CA GLY A 157 6.81 13.20 10.21
C GLY A 157 7.92 13.70 9.29
N ASP A 158 8.97 12.92 9.01
CA ASP A 158 10.02 13.35 8.08
C ASP A 158 9.47 13.50 6.66
N ARG A 159 9.85 14.60 5.99
CA ARG A 159 9.64 14.78 4.55
C ARG A 159 10.82 14.21 3.79
N VAL A 160 10.54 13.33 2.85
CA VAL A 160 11.56 12.61 2.09
C VAL A 160 11.30 12.68 0.59
N GLY A 161 12.36 12.62 -0.19
CA GLY A 161 12.33 12.54 -1.64
C GLY A 161 13.15 11.36 -2.14
N THR A 162 13.13 11.11 -3.43
CA THR A 162 13.80 9.96 -4.08
C THR A 162 15.32 9.93 -3.88
N GLY A 163 15.94 11.06 -3.53
CA GLY A 163 17.37 11.13 -3.20
C GLY A 163 17.71 10.80 -1.75
N ASN A 164 16.72 10.67 -0.85
CA ASN A 164 16.98 10.36 0.55
C ASN A 164 17.12 8.86 0.75
N VAL A 165 18.03 8.44 1.66
CA VAL A 165 18.11 7.06 2.12
C VAL A 165 17.18 6.89 3.32
N ILE A 166 16.18 6.02 3.21
CA ILE A 166 15.23 5.71 4.29
C ILE A 166 15.62 4.49 5.10
N GLY A 167 16.57 3.69 4.61
CA GLY A 167 17.09 2.51 5.28
C GLY A 167 18.04 1.73 4.41
N LYS A 168 18.53 0.60 4.95
CA LYS A 168 19.31 -0.40 4.21
C LYS A 168 18.46 -1.62 3.93
N LEU A 169 18.58 -2.18 2.71
CA LEU A 169 18.00 -3.46 2.35
C LEU A 169 18.48 -4.56 3.32
N GLY A 170 17.57 -5.44 3.74
CA GLY A 170 17.88 -6.44 4.74
C GLY A 170 17.11 -7.74 4.61
N TYR A 171 16.92 -8.38 5.76
CA TYR A 171 16.20 -9.64 5.91
C TYR A 171 15.54 -9.74 7.28
N SER A 172 15.14 -8.61 7.86
CA SER A 172 14.39 -8.60 9.13
C SER A 172 12.96 -9.11 8.93
N GLY A 173 12.36 -9.60 10.00
CA GLY A 173 11.03 -10.23 9.97
C GLY A 173 11.09 -11.75 10.02
N VAL A 174 9.95 -12.38 10.21
CA VAL A 174 9.85 -13.81 10.45
C VAL A 174 10.04 -14.60 9.14
N GLY A 175 10.89 -15.63 9.19
CA GLY A 175 11.07 -16.59 8.08
C GLY A 175 12.03 -16.13 6.98
N LEU A 176 12.79 -15.06 7.19
CA LEU A 176 13.83 -14.60 6.28
C LEU A 176 15.23 -14.95 6.79
N ASN A 177 16.15 -15.05 5.85
CA ASN A 177 17.57 -15.25 6.11
C ASN A 177 18.41 -14.37 5.18
N LYS A 178 19.71 -14.31 5.43
CA LYS A 178 20.66 -13.46 4.67
C LYS A 178 20.67 -13.77 3.17
N THR A 179 20.55 -15.04 2.77
CA THR A 179 20.57 -15.45 1.37
C THR A 179 19.37 -14.86 0.61
N ARG A 180 18.22 -14.81 1.27
CA ARG A 180 16.97 -14.26 0.74
C ARG A 180 16.74 -12.80 1.12
N ALA A 181 17.79 -12.05 1.47
CA ALA A 181 17.66 -10.62 1.73
C ALA A 181 17.10 -9.88 0.51
N HIS A 182 16.11 -9.02 0.75
CA HIS A 182 15.43 -8.21 -0.27
C HIS A 182 14.72 -7.03 0.39
N VAL A 183 14.33 -6.03 -0.39
CA VAL A 183 13.30 -5.08 0.03
C VAL A 183 11.96 -5.54 -0.52
N HIS A 184 10.96 -5.65 0.35
CA HIS A 184 9.58 -5.86 -0.02
C HIS A 184 8.93 -4.49 -0.20
N LEU A 185 8.45 -4.20 -1.41
CA LEU A 185 7.78 -2.97 -1.79
C LEU A 185 6.29 -3.20 -2.03
N GLU A 186 5.45 -2.39 -1.38
CA GLU A 186 4.02 -2.29 -1.71
C GLU A 186 3.68 -0.86 -2.16
N LEU A 187 2.75 -0.74 -3.11
CA LEU A 187 1.99 0.49 -3.39
C LEU A 187 0.54 0.24 -3.00
N CYS A 188 -0.01 1.09 -2.13
CA CYS A 188 -1.25 0.77 -1.43
C CYS A 188 -2.26 1.91 -1.42
N LEU A 189 -3.55 1.54 -1.35
CA LEU A 189 -4.63 2.37 -0.82
C LEU A 189 -4.82 2.09 0.67
N LYS A 190 -4.99 3.13 1.49
CA LYS A 190 -5.41 2.97 2.90
C LYS A 190 -6.94 2.87 2.96
N LEU A 191 -7.45 1.79 3.58
CA LEU A 191 -8.87 1.47 3.54
C LEU A 191 -9.69 2.33 4.52
N GLN A 192 -9.21 2.54 5.75
CA GLN A 192 -9.93 3.30 6.77
C GLN A 192 -9.00 4.01 7.74
N ASP A 193 -9.53 5.00 8.47
CA ASP A 193 -8.79 5.73 9.50
C ASP A 193 -8.98 5.10 10.89
N ASP A 194 -10.18 4.68 11.22
CA ASP A 194 -10.52 4.02 12.50
C ASP A 194 -10.23 2.51 12.44
N PHE A 195 -8.99 2.18 12.11
CA PHE A 195 -8.58 0.78 11.94
C PHE A 195 -8.46 0.05 13.28
N GLU A 196 -8.06 0.75 14.35
CA GLU A 196 -7.83 0.10 15.65
C GLU A 196 -9.10 -0.52 16.24
N ASN A 197 -10.23 0.19 16.18
CA ASN A 197 -11.50 -0.33 16.65
C ASN A 197 -11.94 -1.57 15.86
N TRP A 198 -11.77 -1.55 14.55
CA TRP A 198 -12.05 -2.71 13.71
C TRP A 198 -11.10 -3.88 14.04
N TYR A 199 -9.79 -3.62 14.16
CA TYR A 199 -8.80 -4.66 14.47
C TYR A 199 -9.09 -5.32 15.83
N SER A 200 -9.38 -4.53 16.84
CA SER A 200 -9.71 -5.00 18.19
C SER A 200 -10.98 -5.86 18.19
N SER A 201 -11.97 -5.54 17.35
CA SER A 201 -13.21 -6.32 17.23
C SER A 201 -12.99 -7.75 16.71
N LEU A 202 -11.90 -7.98 15.97
CA LEU A 202 -11.56 -9.29 15.39
C LEU A 202 -10.99 -10.28 16.42
N LYS A 203 -10.62 -9.84 17.62
CA LYS A 203 -10.09 -10.68 18.70
C LYS A 203 -8.98 -11.64 18.26
N LEU A 204 -8.03 -11.14 17.48
CA LEU A 204 -6.95 -11.95 16.85
C LEU A 204 -5.90 -12.47 17.86
N GLY A 205 -6.02 -12.16 19.14
CA GLY A 205 -5.07 -12.58 20.19
C GLY A 205 -3.73 -11.83 20.18
N THR A 206 -3.49 -10.95 19.21
CA THR A 206 -2.29 -10.11 19.10
C THR A 206 -2.68 -8.65 19.03
N PRO A 207 -1.98 -7.74 19.74
CA PRO A 207 -2.27 -6.31 19.65
C PRO A 207 -1.85 -5.75 18.27
N ASN A 208 -2.58 -4.75 17.79
CA ASN A 208 -2.13 -3.95 16.65
C ASN A 208 -0.93 -3.08 17.08
N ARG A 209 0.24 -3.32 16.52
CA ARG A 209 1.48 -2.58 16.82
C ARG A 209 1.85 -1.58 15.71
N HIS A 210 0.99 -1.40 14.74
CA HIS A 210 1.26 -0.68 13.51
C HIS A 210 0.23 0.43 13.23
N GLY A 211 -0.70 0.65 14.16
CA GLY A 211 -1.75 1.65 14.01
C GLY A 211 -2.51 1.49 12.70
N ALA A 212 -2.83 2.59 12.06
CA ALA A 212 -3.52 2.62 10.78
C ALA A 212 -2.69 2.08 9.59
N TYR A 213 -1.39 1.84 9.79
CA TYR A 213 -0.45 1.36 8.75
C TYR A 213 -0.13 -0.13 8.87
N ASN A 214 -1.01 -0.86 9.52
CA ASN A 214 -1.03 -2.31 9.50
C ASN A 214 -1.37 -2.82 8.09
N GLY A 215 -0.69 -3.86 7.60
CA GLY A 215 -0.91 -4.41 6.25
C GLY A 215 -2.35 -4.83 5.95
N LEU A 216 -3.18 -5.10 6.98
CA LEU A 216 -4.60 -5.38 6.79
C LEU A 216 -5.44 -4.14 6.42
N ASN A 217 -4.90 -2.95 6.66
CA ASN A 217 -5.52 -1.67 6.30
C ASN A 217 -4.96 -1.06 5.01
N LEU A 218 -3.92 -1.68 4.46
CA LEU A 218 -3.26 -1.25 3.23
C LEU A 218 -3.61 -2.23 2.11
N ALA A 219 -4.39 -1.77 1.12
CA ALA A 219 -4.74 -2.59 -0.05
C ALA A 219 -3.69 -2.40 -1.13
N GLY A 220 -2.72 -3.32 -1.20
CA GLY A 220 -1.64 -3.29 -2.17
C GLY A 220 -2.10 -3.68 -3.57
N PHE A 221 -1.58 -2.98 -4.58
CA PHE A 221 -1.70 -3.33 -6.00
C PHE A 221 -0.31 -3.54 -6.60
N ASP A 222 -0.23 -4.11 -7.80
CA ASP A 222 1.05 -4.41 -8.45
C ASP A 222 1.91 -3.15 -8.66
N PRO A 223 3.08 -3.02 -8.02
CA PRO A 223 3.98 -1.89 -8.21
C PRO A 223 4.71 -1.90 -9.56
N ALA A 224 4.86 -3.06 -10.21
CA ALA A 224 5.71 -3.19 -11.39
C ALA A 224 5.28 -2.28 -12.55
N PRO A 225 3.97 -2.14 -12.91
CA PRO A 225 3.56 -1.21 -13.96
C PRO A 225 3.94 0.25 -13.67
N ALA A 226 3.80 0.70 -12.41
CA ALA A 226 4.18 2.06 -12.02
C ALA A 226 5.70 2.28 -12.11
N LEU A 227 6.50 1.30 -11.67
CA LEU A 227 7.96 1.35 -11.80
C LEU A 227 8.41 1.35 -13.26
N MET A 228 7.76 0.57 -14.12
CA MET A 228 8.11 0.51 -15.56
C MET A 228 7.86 1.83 -16.29
N GLN A 229 6.88 2.63 -15.87
CA GLN A 229 6.60 3.95 -16.42
C GLN A 229 7.75 4.95 -16.19
N CYS A 230 8.60 4.73 -15.18
CA CYS A 230 9.71 5.65 -14.88
C CYS A 230 10.75 5.72 -16.01
N LYS A 231 10.84 4.70 -16.85
CA LYS A 231 11.77 4.66 -18.00
C LYS A 231 11.55 5.84 -18.95
N ASP A 232 10.30 6.18 -19.17
CA ASP A 232 9.89 7.24 -20.08
C ASP A 232 9.64 8.58 -19.37
N GLY A 233 9.91 8.63 -18.04
CA GLY A 233 9.60 9.81 -17.20
C GLY A 233 8.10 10.10 -17.08
N ALA A 234 7.24 9.13 -17.41
CA ALA A 234 5.81 9.30 -17.37
C ALA A 234 5.28 9.45 -15.94
N GLU A 235 4.33 10.35 -15.77
CA GLU A 235 3.65 10.55 -14.50
C GLU A 235 2.66 9.42 -14.23
N PHE A 236 2.66 8.93 -12.98
CA PHE A 236 1.75 7.92 -12.50
C PHE A 236 0.47 8.56 -11.96
N SER A 237 -0.68 8.21 -12.53
CA SER A 237 -2.00 8.60 -12.07
C SER A 237 -2.65 7.44 -11.31
N LEU A 238 -2.96 7.65 -10.03
CA LEU A 238 -3.58 6.64 -9.17
C LEU A 238 -4.98 6.26 -9.67
N SER A 239 -5.80 7.24 -10.00
CA SER A 239 -7.17 7.01 -10.47
C SER A 239 -7.21 6.25 -11.79
N ARG A 240 -6.32 6.59 -12.74
CA ARG A 240 -6.21 5.88 -14.02
C ARG A 240 -5.78 4.44 -13.79
N HIS A 241 -4.77 4.22 -12.96
CA HIS A 241 -4.26 2.88 -12.67
C HIS A 241 -5.34 2.02 -12.01
N ILE A 242 -5.93 2.47 -10.90
CA ILE A 242 -6.95 1.71 -10.17
C ILE A 242 -8.19 1.44 -11.03
N SER A 243 -8.65 2.43 -11.82
CA SER A 243 -9.80 2.27 -12.71
C SER A 243 -9.57 1.28 -13.85
N SER A 244 -8.31 0.99 -14.20
CA SER A 244 -7.95 0.00 -15.24
C SER A 244 -7.90 -1.44 -14.71
N LEU A 245 -7.92 -1.65 -13.39
CA LEU A 245 -7.82 -2.97 -12.80
C LEU A 245 -9.09 -3.81 -13.03
N PRO A 246 -8.97 -5.11 -13.30
CA PRO A 246 -10.12 -5.97 -13.55
C PRO A 246 -10.94 -6.19 -12.28
N VAL A 247 -12.27 -6.03 -12.38
CA VAL A 247 -13.21 -6.34 -11.30
C VAL A 247 -13.46 -7.85 -11.27
N GLN A 248 -13.22 -8.45 -10.11
CA GLN A 248 -13.42 -9.87 -9.88
C GLN A 248 -14.72 -10.16 -9.11
N TYR A 249 -15.04 -9.33 -8.12
CA TYR A 249 -16.26 -9.48 -7.34
C TYR A 249 -16.81 -8.13 -6.86
N VAL A 250 -18.09 -8.13 -6.52
CA VAL A 250 -18.80 -6.95 -5.98
C VAL A 250 -19.43 -7.33 -4.64
N VAL A 251 -19.16 -6.51 -3.64
CA VAL A 251 -19.76 -6.62 -2.30
C VAL A 251 -20.79 -5.52 -2.14
N ARG A 252 -22.02 -5.86 -1.70
CA ARG A 252 -22.98 -4.89 -1.20
C ARG A 252 -22.82 -4.77 0.31
N ALA A 253 -22.67 -3.54 0.80
CA ALA A 253 -22.52 -3.22 2.21
C ALA A 253 -23.58 -2.21 2.66
N PRO A 254 -24.07 -2.27 3.92
CA PRO A 254 -25.07 -1.34 4.42
C PRO A 254 -24.62 0.11 4.34
N SER A 255 -25.54 1.03 4.05
CA SER A 255 -25.30 2.46 4.17
C SER A 255 -25.56 2.91 5.61
N THR A 256 -24.63 3.69 6.16
CA THR A 256 -24.80 4.37 7.45
C THR A 256 -25.39 5.78 7.29
N GLY A 257 -25.87 6.14 6.07
CA GLY A 257 -26.34 7.49 5.75
C GLY A 257 -25.23 8.50 5.46
N SER A 258 -23.97 8.10 5.58
CA SER A 258 -22.81 8.96 5.27
C SER A 258 -21.95 8.38 4.15
N LEU A 259 -21.23 9.27 3.45
CA LEU A 259 -20.27 8.87 2.43
C LEU A 259 -19.13 8.04 3.09
N PRO A 260 -18.80 6.85 2.54
CA PRO A 260 -17.73 6.03 3.07
C PRO A 260 -16.39 6.78 3.15
N ASN A 261 -15.60 6.56 4.21
CA ASN A 261 -14.30 7.19 4.37
C ASN A 261 -13.33 6.87 3.22
N LEU A 262 -13.43 5.68 2.66
CA LEU A 262 -12.70 5.29 1.45
C LEU A 262 -12.97 6.25 0.29
N VAL A 263 -14.24 6.62 0.06
CA VAL A 263 -14.61 7.55 -1.03
C VAL A 263 -14.21 8.98 -0.70
N LYS A 264 -14.29 9.39 0.58
CA LYS A 264 -13.79 10.73 1.00
C LYS A 264 -12.30 10.88 0.70
N ARG A 265 -11.53 9.80 0.88
CA ARG A 265 -10.09 9.77 0.61
C ARG A 265 -9.77 9.59 -0.87
N TYR A 266 -10.57 8.80 -1.59
CA TYR A 266 -10.40 8.50 -3.01
C TYR A 266 -11.68 8.82 -3.79
N PRO A 267 -11.97 10.10 -4.07
CA PRO A 267 -13.22 10.51 -4.72
C PRO A 267 -13.45 9.86 -6.10
N PHE A 268 -12.39 9.51 -6.80
CA PHE A 268 -12.46 8.85 -8.12
C PHE A 268 -13.11 7.46 -8.09
N LEU A 269 -13.19 6.82 -6.92
CA LEU A 269 -13.89 5.54 -6.77
C LEU A 269 -15.40 5.68 -6.86
N LEU A 270 -15.96 6.86 -6.57
CA LEU A 270 -17.41 7.09 -6.55
C LEU A 270 -17.98 7.04 -7.96
N LYS A 271 -19.00 6.19 -8.15
CA LYS A 271 -19.77 6.14 -9.38
C LYS A 271 -21.13 6.83 -9.19
N PRO A 272 -21.77 7.30 -10.29
CA PRO A 272 -23.11 7.87 -10.24
C PRO A 272 -24.13 6.89 -9.64
N GLY A 273 -25.11 7.42 -8.90
CA GLY A 273 -26.20 6.64 -8.29
C GLY A 273 -27.13 7.52 -7.45
N PRO A 274 -28.05 6.91 -6.67
CA PRO A 274 -29.00 7.64 -5.85
C PRO A 274 -28.31 8.52 -4.79
N ALA A 275 -28.86 9.70 -4.56
CA ALA A 275 -28.32 10.67 -3.59
C ALA A 275 -28.39 10.16 -2.13
N ASN A 276 -29.41 9.36 -1.81
CA ASN A 276 -29.62 8.77 -0.48
C ASN A 276 -29.59 7.24 -0.59
N PRO A 277 -28.41 6.63 -0.73
CA PRO A 277 -28.30 5.21 -0.97
C PRO A 277 -28.69 4.39 0.28
N LYS A 278 -29.39 3.29 0.07
CA LYS A 278 -29.69 2.29 1.11
C LYS A 278 -28.50 1.35 1.36
N SER A 279 -27.60 1.23 0.37
CA SER A 279 -26.39 0.43 0.46
C SER A 279 -25.32 0.97 -0.50
N TRP A 280 -24.11 0.42 -0.38
CA TRP A 280 -22.97 0.67 -1.26
C TRP A 280 -22.54 -0.63 -1.95
N GLU A 281 -22.39 -0.60 -3.26
CA GLU A 281 -21.83 -1.70 -4.04
C GLU A 281 -20.38 -1.40 -4.35
N ILE A 282 -19.48 -2.17 -3.74
CA ILE A 282 -18.03 -1.97 -3.84
C ILE A 282 -17.47 -3.06 -4.75
N SER A 283 -16.88 -2.64 -5.86
CA SER A 283 -16.18 -3.53 -6.80
C SER A 283 -14.75 -3.73 -6.38
N PHE A 284 -14.28 -4.97 -6.40
CA PHE A 284 -12.94 -5.34 -6.00
C PHE A 284 -12.22 -6.13 -7.10
N THR A 285 -10.90 -5.99 -7.14
CA THR A 285 -10.03 -6.93 -7.84
C THR A 285 -10.03 -8.29 -7.13
N GLY A 286 -9.45 -9.30 -7.76
CA GLY A 286 -9.24 -10.60 -7.12
C GLY A 286 -8.32 -10.55 -5.89
N THR A 287 -7.48 -9.56 -5.77
CA THR A 287 -6.57 -9.33 -4.63
C THR A 287 -7.15 -8.39 -3.55
N GLY A 288 -8.40 -7.94 -3.71
CA GLY A 288 -9.10 -7.14 -2.71
C GLY A 288 -8.85 -5.64 -2.80
N VAL A 289 -8.29 -5.14 -3.91
CA VAL A 289 -8.17 -3.70 -4.16
C VAL A 289 -9.54 -3.14 -4.56
N PRO A 290 -10.07 -2.11 -3.88
CA PRO A 290 -11.32 -1.47 -4.30
C PRO A 290 -11.12 -0.69 -5.60
N VAL A 291 -12.00 -0.91 -6.58
CA VAL A 291 -11.94 -0.31 -7.93
C VAL A 291 -13.04 0.74 -8.12
N SER A 292 -14.19 0.53 -7.52
CA SER A 292 -15.29 1.49 -7.55
C SER A 292 -16.26 1.31 -6.39
N VAL A 293 -16.98 2.37 -6.05
CA VAL A 293 -18.04 2.40 -5.05
C VAL A 293 -19.29 3.02 -5.69
N THR A 294 -20.36 2.25 -5.82
CA THR A 294 -21.60 2.66 -6.45
C THR A 294 -22.71 2.76 -5.40
N PRO A 295 -23.36 3.92 -5.25
CA PRO A 295 -24.54 4.03 -4.38
C PRO A 295 -25.70 3.18 -4.95
N SER A 296 -26.47 2.50 -4.08
CA SER A 296 -27.55 1.59 -4.48
C SER A 296 -28.82 1.81 -3.66
N ASP A 297 -29.99 1.71 -4.31
CA ASP A 297 -31.30 1.73 -3.66
C ASP A 297 -31.70 0.38 -3.05
N GLN A 298 -30.93 -0.67 -3.32
CA GLN A 298 -31.19 -2.00 -2.79
C GLN A 298 -30.80 -2.06 -1.32
N PRO A 299 -31.69 -2.36 -0.37
CA PRO A 299 -31.34 -2.45 1.03
C PRO A 299 -30.42 -3.65 1.31
N CYS A 300 -29.61 -3.51 2.35
CA CYS A 300 -28.68 -4.53 2.80
C CYS A 300 -28.49 -4.36 4.31
N THR A 301 -28.58 -5.44 5.06
CA THR A 301 -28.40 -5.42 6.53
C THR A 301 -27.02 -5.83 6.96
N GLU A 302 -26.33 -6.61 6.12
CA GLU A 302 -24.96 -7.09 6.35
C GLU A 302 -24.20 -7.19 5.03
N PRO A 303 -22.88 -7.08 5.02
CA PRO A 303 -22.10 -7.21 3.79
C PRO A 303 -22.25 -8.58 3.14
N SER A 304 -22.48 -8.59 1.82
CA SER A 304 -22.62 -9.83 1.04
C SER A 304 -22.04 -9.69 -0.36
N VAL A 305 -21.49 -10.77 -0.89
CA VAL A 305 -21.04 -10.82 -2.28
C VAL A 305 -22.25 -10.97 -3.17
N ILE A 306 -22.53 -9.97 -4.02
CA ILE A 306 -23.69 -9.96 -4.94
C ILE A 306 -23.33 -10.35 -6.37
N ARG A 307 -22.03 -10.31 -6.71
CA ARG A 307 -21.53 -10.74 -8.02
C ARG A 307 -20.08 -11.21 -7.86
N ALA A 308 -19.75 -12.31 -8.53
CA ALA A 308 -18.36 -12.77 -8.70
C ALA A 308 -18.17 -13.23 -10.14
N VAL A 309 -17.02 -12.91 -10.71
CA VAL A 309 -16.59 -13.40 -12.02
C VAL A 309 -15.73 -14.64 -11.80
N PRO A 310 -16.06 -15.79 -12.41
CA PRO A 310 -15.20 -16.96 -12.34
C PRO A 310 -13.79 -16.62 -12.82
N HIS A 311 -12.79 -16.98 -12.03
CA HIS A 311 -11.40 -16.81 -12.40
C HIS A 311 -10.78 -18.20 -12.60
N PRO A 312 -10.02 -18.46 -13.69
CA PRO A 312 -9.44 -19.76 -13.95
C PRO A 312 -8.44 -20.20 -12.88
N PHE A 313 -7.89 -19.25 -12.14
CA PHE A 313 -7.08 -19.44 -10.96
C PHE A 313 -7.85 -18.96 -9.74
N SER A 314 -8.97 -19.58 -9.40
CA SER A 314 -9.87 -19.22 -8.28
C SER A 314 -9.17 -19.23 -6.92
N GLN A 315 -8.11 -18.43 -6.77
CA GLN A 315 -7.25 -18.65 -5.64
C GLN A 315 -6.86 -17.38 -4.97
N LEU A 316 -7.39 -17.23 -3.81
CA LEU A 316 -6.65 -16.79 -2.71
C LEU A 316 -6.45 -15.33 -2.65
N TYR A 317 -7.53 -14.80 -2.32
CA TYR A 317 -7.64 -13.42 -2.01
C TYR A 317 -7.14 -13.14 -0.58
N ARG A 318 -6.69 -11.96 -0.35
CA ARG A 318 -6.23 -11.41 0.92
C ARG A 318 -7.11 -11.77 2.12
N THR A 319 -8.42 -11.93 1.87
CA THR A 319 -9.42 -12.28 2.88
C THR A 319 -9.52 -13.77 3.19
N CYS A 320 -9.05 -14.65 2.32
CA CYS A 320 -9.16 -16.10 2.50
C CYS A 320 -8.31 -16.64 3.65
N ASN A 321 -7.28 -15.94 4.07
CA ASN A 321 -6.47 -16.33 5.22
C ASN A 321 -7.23 -16.34 6.55
N ARG A 322 -8.47 -15.86 6.59
CA ARG A 322 -9.26 -15.73 7.81
C ARG A 322 -10.45 -16.65 7.87
N VAL A 323 -10.94 -17.09 6.72
CA VAL A 323 -12.09 -18.01 6.65
C VAL A 323 -11.68 -19.42 7.07
N SER A 324 -10.41 -19.80 6.89
CA SER A 324 -9.88 -21.10 7.28
C SER A 324 -9.57 -21.25 8.78
N GLY A 325 -9.63 -20.17 9.57
CA GLY A 325 -9.42 -20.20 11.02
C GLY A 325 -10.70 -20.19 11.85
N SER A 326 -11.86 -20.21 11.23
CA SER A 326 -13.18 -20.16 11.89
C SER A 326 -14.00 -21.43 11.71
N SER A 327 -13.35 -22.58 11.57
CA SER A 327 -14.05 -23.88 11.65
C SER A 327 -13.83 -24.51 13.01
#